data_a84c2afb09019635ff04b46f46342573
#
_entry.id   a84c2afb09019635ff04b46f46342573
#
_cell.length_a   1.000
_cell.length_b   1.000
_cell.length_c   1.000
_cell.angle_alpha   90.00
_cell.angle_beta   90.00
_cell.angle_gamma   90.00
#
_symmetry.space_group_name_H-M   'P 1'
#
loop_
_entity.id
_entity.type
_entity.pdbx_description
1 polymer ?
#
loop_
_entity_poly.entity_id
_entity_poly.type
_entity_poly.pdbx_seq_one_letter_code
_entity_poly.pdbx_strand_id
1 'polypeptide(L)'
;MIRFEDVSVTYDGAAEPTVAGVDFEVPEGELVLLVGPSGVGKSTILGAVSGLVPHFTGGTLRGRVTVAGRDTRTHKPRELADVVGTVGQDPLSHFVTDTVEDELAYGMESLGLAPEVMRRRVEETLDLLGLAALRDRPIATLSGGQQQRVAIGSVLTPHPKVLVLDEPTSALDPAAAEEVLAVLQRLVHDLGTTVLMAEHRLERVVQYADQVVLLPAPGAAPMLGAPADIMAVSPVYPPVVALGRLADWTPLPLTVRDARRRAAPLRDRLAT
;
A
#
# COMPACT_ATOMS: atom_id res chain seq x y z
N MET A 1 -5.01 -12.47 6.73
CA MET A 1 -3.56 -12.15 6.92
C MET A 1 -3.34 -10.98 7.90
N ILE A 2 -4.03 -9.86 7.73
CA ILE A 2 -4.04 -8.74 8.67
C ILE A 2 -5.43 -8.63 9.28
N ARG A 3 -5.56 -8.40 10.59
CA ARG A 3 -6.85 -8.28 11.25
C ARG A 3 -6.84 -7.13 12.25
N PHE A 4 -7.84 -6.27 12.16
CA PHE A 4 -8.16 -5.22 13.10
C PHE A 4 -9.39 -5.63 13.90
N GLU A 5 -9.33 -5.53 15.23
CA GLU A 5 -10.41 -5.88 16.17
C GLU A 5 -10.63 -4.69 17.11
N ASP A 6 -11.68 -3.92 16.86
CA ASP A 6 -12.09 -2.73 17.64
C ASP A 6 -10.92 -1.76 17.93
N VAL A 7 -10.17 -1.42 16.88
CA VAL A 7 -8.94 -0.64 17.03
C VAL A 7 -9.23 0.85 17.09
N SER A 8 -8.67 1.50 18.10
CA SER A 8 -8.65 2.96 18.22
C SER A 8 -7.23 3.42 18.56
N VAL A 9 -6.80 4.52 17.94
CA VAL A 9 -5.47 5.11 18.18
C VAL A 9 -5.64 6.57 18.54
N THR A 10 -5.05 6.94 19.70
CA THR A 10 -5.00 8.33 20.18
C THR A 10 -3.54 8.71 20.38
N TYR A 11 -3.07 9.74 19.68
CA TYR A 11 -1.71 10.26 19.84
C TYR A 11 -1.60 11.13 21.09
N ASP A 12 -0.38 11.25 21.60
CA ASP A 12 -0.09 12.05 22.80
C ASP A 12 -0.48 13.51 22.57
N GLY A 13 -1.25 14.08 23.49
CA GLY A 13 -1.76 15.43 23.42
C GLY A 13 -3.02 15.63 22.54
N ALA A 14 -3.50 14.60 21.86
CA ALA A 14 -4.77 14.66 21.16
C ALA A 14 -5.95 14.42 22.10
N ALA A 15 -7.02 15.22 21.97
CA ALA A 15 -8.24 15.06 22.75
C ALA A 15 -9.10 13.90 22.25
N GLU A 16 -9.08 13.64 20.94
CA GLU A 16 -9.89 12.63 20.28
C GLU A 16 -8.99 11.60 19.57
N PRO A 17 -9.46 10.35 19.40
CA PRO A 17 -8.73 9.36 18.63
C PRO A 17 -8.65 9.75 17.15
N THR A 18 -7.47 9.54 16.55
CA THR A 18 -7.25 9.70 15.11
C THR A 18 -8.07 8.69 14.31
N VAL A 19 -8.15 7.46 14.81
CA VAL A 19 -9.02 6.40 14.29
C VAL A 19 -9.72 5.73 15.45
N ALA A 20 -10.99 5.33 15.28
CA ALA A 20 -11.81 4.70 16.32
C ALA A 20 -12.70 3.60 15.75
N GLY A 21 -12.87 2.52 16.53
CA GLY A 21 -13.76 1.42 16.16
C GLY A 21 -13.40 0.75 14.82
N VAL A 22 -12.10 0.66 14.52
CA VAL A 22 -11.62 0.06 13.28
C VAL A 22 -11.70 -1.46 13.39
N ASP A 23 -12.53 -2.04 12.54
CA ASP A 23 -12.77 -3.49 12.50
C ASP A 23 -12.84 -3.94 11.03
N PHE A 24 -11.83 -4.67 10.56
CA PHE A 24 -11.79 -5.29 9.24
C PHE A 24 -10.65 -6.32 9.14
N GLU A 25 -10.71 -7.13 8.10
CA GLU A 25 -9.69 -8.13 7.79
C GLU A 25 -9.16 -7.95 6.36
N VAL A 26 -7.85 -8.09 6.18
CA VAL A 26 -7.18 -8.19 4.88
C VAL A 26 -6.86 -9.66 4.64
N PRO A 27 -7.47 -10.30 3.62
CA PRO A 27 -7.17 -11.68 3.26
C PRO A 27 -5.72 -11.87 2.81
N GLU A 28 -5.28 -13.12 2.80
CA GLU A 28 -3.95 -13.47 2.29
C GLU A 28 -3.91 -13.39 0.76
N GLY A 29 -2.83 -12.83 0.21
CA GLY A 29 -2.61 -12.77 -1.23
C GLY A 29 -3.50 -11.77 -1.98
N GLU A 30 -4.05 -10.78 -1.28
CA GLU A 30 -4.84 -9.71 -1.89
C GLU A 30 -4.12 -8.36 -1.84
N LEU A 31 -4.41 -7.52 -2.85
CA LEU A 31 -4.10 -6.09 -2.82
C LEU A 31 -5.32 -5.33 -2.30
N VAL A 32 -5.19 -4.80 -1.09
CA VAL A 32 -6.24 -3.99 -0.46
C VAL A 32 -5.84 -2.52 -0.45
N LEU A 33 -6.70 -1.69 -1.02
CA LEU A 33 -6.49 -0.24 -1.11
C LEU A 33 -7.21 0.48 0.02
N LEU A 34 -6.46 1.23 0.82
CA LEU A 34 -6.99 2.08 1.88
C LEU A 34 -7.26 3.48 1.34
N VAL A 35 -8.51 3.90 1.34
CA VAL A 35 -8.96 5.17 0.79
C VAL A 35 -9.65 6.05 1.83
N GLY A 36 -9.67 7.34 1.58
CA GLY A 36 -10.34 8.33 2.42
C GLY A 36 -9.72 9.72 2.28
N PRO A 37 -10.36 10.75 2.81
CA PRO A 37 -9.84 12.11 2.81
C PRO A 37 -8.45 12.24 3.44
N SER A 38 -7.74 13.34 3.17
CA SER A 38 -6.49 13.63 3.88
C SER A 38 -6.75 13.80 5.38
N GLY A 39 -5.82 13.30 6.19
CA GLY A 39 -5.90 13.40 7.65
C GLY A 39 -6.88 12.43 8.33
N VAL A 40 -7.53 11.52 7.59
CA VAL A 40 -8.51 10.58 8.17
C VAL A 40 -7.87 9.42 8.96
N GLY A 41 -6.54 9.31 8.94
CA GLY A 41 -5.83 8.27 9.71
C GLY A 41 -5.29 7.10 8.88
N LYS A 42 -5.20 7.21 7.55
CA LYS A 42 -4.65 6.13 6.68
C LYS A 42 -3.25 5.70 7.11
N SER A 43 -2.31 6.64 7.26
CA SER A 43 -0.94 6.33 7.71
C SER A 43 -0.91 5.77 9.14
N THR A 44 -1.88 6.12 9.99
CA THR A 44 -2.04 5.52 11.33
C THR A 44 -2.42 4.04 11.22
N ILE A 45 -3.35 3.69 10.35
CA ILE A 45 -3.72 2.29 10.06
C ILE A 45 -2.51 1.51 9.53
N LEU A 46 -1.80 2.06 8.53
CA LEU A 46 -0.59 1.43 7.98
C LEU A 46 0.50 1.25 9.06
N GLY A 47 0.72 2.29 9.89
CA GLY A 47 1.66 2.24 11.01
C GLY A 47 1.28 1.22 12.08
N ALA A 48 -0.01 0.99 12.32
CA ALA A 48 -0.48 -0.03 13.25
C ALA A 48 -0.17 -1.46 12.77
N VAL A 49 -0.20 -1.70 11.44
CA VAL A 49 0.16 -3.00 10.84
C VAL A 49 1.66 -3.29 10.99
N SER A 50 2.51 -2.27 10.80
CA SER A 50 3.96 -2.43 10.90
C SER A 50 4.50 -2.35 12.34
N GLY A 51 3.63 -2.09 13.32
CA GLY A 51 4.02 -1.87 14.71
C GLY A 51 4.69 -0.52 14.98
N LEU A 52 4.84 0.36 13.97
CA LEU A 52 5.35 1.72 14.18
C LEU A 52 4.42 2.51 15.12
N VAL A 53 3.12 2.27 15.03
CA VAL A 53 2.13 2.75 15.98
C VAL A 53 1.79 1.60 16.94
N PRO A 54 1.93 1.75 18.25
CA PRO A 54 2.38 2.93 19.00
C PRO A 54 3.90 2.96 19.29
N HIS A 55 4.66 1.92 18.95
CA HIS A 55 6.02 1.72 19.45
C HIS A 55 7.03 2.82 19.09
N PHE A 56 6.85 3.45 17.92
CA PHE A 56 7.75 4.49 17.42
C PHE A 56 7.11 5.88 17.48
N THR A 57 5.83 5.98 17.13
CA THR A 57 5.12 7.26 17.05
C THR A 57 4.60 7.74 18.41
N GLY A 58 4.60 6.87 19.41
CA GLY A 58 3.91 7.13 20.69
C GLY A 58 2.39 6.99 20.57
N GLY A 59 1.69 7.41 21.62
CA GLY A 59 0.25 7.33 21.72
C GLY A 59 -0.26 6.00 22.29
N THR A 60 -1.57 5.84 22.30
CA THR A 60 -2.27 4.66 22.82
C THR A 60 -3.04 3.97 21.74
N LEU A 61 -2.73 2.69 21.48
CA LEU A 61 -3.53 1.79 20.66
C LEU A 61 -4.39 0.90 21.53
N ARG A 62 -5.71 1.01 21.40
CA ARG A 62 -6.71 0.11 22.00
C ARG A 62 -7.20 -0.87 20.97
N GLY A 63 -7.80 -1.97 21.42
CA GLY A 63 -8.19 -3.06 20.52
C GLY A 63 -6.99 -3.94 20.15
N ARG A 64 -7.03 -4.62 19.05
CA ARG A 64 -5.97 -5.54 18.63
C ARG A 64 -5.71 -5.45 17.11
N VAL A 65 -4.45 -5.39 16.75
CA VAL A 65 -3.99 -5.57 15.36
C VAL A 65 -3.11 -6.82 15.32
N THR A 66 -3.48 -7.78 14.47
CA THR A 66 -2.66 -8.97 14.24
C THR A 66 -2.21 -9.05 12.80
N VAL A 67 -0.95 -9.42 12.59
CA VAL A 67 -0.35 -9.63 11.26
C VAL A 67 0.34 -10.98 11.25
N ALA A 68 -0.06 -11.87 10.35
CA ALA A 68 0.43 -13.23 10.30
C ALA A 68 0.37 -13.93 11.69
N GLY A 69 -0.67 -13.65 12.47
CA GLY A 69 -0.87 -14.21 13.81
C GLY A 69 -0.11 -13.50 14.95
N ARG A 70 0.70 -12.47 14.67
CA ARG A 70 1.43 -11.71 15.69
C ARG A 70 0.66 -10.44 16.07
N ASP A 71 0.45 -10.18 17.37
CA ASP A 71 -0.14 -8.93 17.88
C ASP A 71 0.91 -7.81 17.82
N THR A 72 0.63 -6.74 17.07
CA THR A 72 1.57 -5.65 16.85
C THR A 72 1.82 -4.78 18.08
N ARG A 73 0.98 -4.85 19.11
CA ARG A 73 1.21 -4.17 20.39
C ARG A 73 2.30 -4.83 21.23
N THR A 74 2.45 -6.16 21.07
CA THR A 74 3.40 -6.97 21.87
C THR A 74 4.68 -7.27 21.08
N HIS A 75 4.67 -7.12 19.74
CA HIS A 75 5.80 -7.28 18.87
C HIS A 75 6.25 -5.93 18.32
N LYS A 76 7.49 -5.56 18.61
CA LYS A 76 8.09 -4.33 18.07
C LYS A 76 8.34 -4.45 16.56
N PRO A 77 8.49 -3.33 15.83
CA PRO A 77 8.73 -3.36 14.38
C PRO A 77 9.85 -4.32 13.95
N ARG A 78 10.96 -4.36 14.69
CA ARG A 78 12.08 -5.28 14.42
C ARG A 78 11.70 -6.77 14.54
N GLU A 79 10.70 -7.09 15.36
CA GLU A 79 10.20 -8.45 15.58
C GLU A 79 9.13 -8.83 14.56
N LEU A 80 8.69 -7.88 13.76
CA LEU A 80 7.76 -8.03 12.64
C LEU A 80 8.48 -7.97 11.28
N ALA A 81 9.75 -7.57 11.24
CA ALA A 81 10.49 -7.30 10.00
C ALA A 81 10.67 -8.51 9.07
N ASP A 82 10.52 -9.73 9.60
CA ASP A 82 10.51 -10.97 8.83
C ASP A 82 9.15 -11.27 8.17
N VAL A 83 8.08 -10.59 8.61
CA VAL A 83 6.72 -10.80 8.09
C VAL A 83 6.09 -9.56 7.45
N VAL A 84 6.56 -8.35 7.81
CA VAL A 84 6.02 -7.07 7.31
C VAL A 84 7.14 -6.23 6.71
N GLY A 85 7.04 -5.95 5.41
CA GLY A 85 7.84 -4.93 4.73
C GLY A 85 7.05 -3.61 4.67
N THR A 86 7.69 -2.49 4.98
CA THR A 86 7.03 -1.17 4.98
C THR A 86 7.79 -0.17 4.13
N VAL A 87 7.09 0.49 3.19
CA VAL A 87 7.63 1.59 2.38
C VAL A 87 6.76 2.82 2.62
N GLY A 88 7.40 3.91 3.07
CA GLY A 88 6.73 5.20 3.30
C GLY A 88 6.67 6.07 2.04
N GLN A 89 6.14 7.28 2.20
CA GLN A 89 5.92 8.24 1.11
C GLN A 89 7.22 8.71 0.44
N ASP A 90 8.29 8.87 1.21
CA ASP A 90 9.60 9.28 0.71
C ASP A 90 10.60 8.12 0.84
N PRO A 91 10.90 7.41 -0.26
CA PRO A 91 11.82 6.30 -0.24
C PRO A 91 13.24 6.70 0.18
N LEU A 92 13.69 7.92 -0.17
CA LEU A 92 15.04 8.38 0.14
C LEU A 92 15.30 8.48 1.64
N SER A 93 14.28 8.81 2.43
CA SER A 93 14.41 8.91 3.90
C SER A 93 14.60 7.57 4.61
N HIS A 94 14.39 6.45 3.91
CA HIS A 94 14.45 5.11 4.46
C HIS A 94 15.70 4.33 4.07
N PHE A 95 16.45 4.78 3.05
CA PHE A 95 17.68 4.11 2.65
C PHE A 95 18.78 4.24 3.69
N VAL A 96 19.46 3.14 3.95
CA VAL A 96 20.54 3.02 4.93
C VAL A 96 21.89 2.98 4.23
N THR A 97 21.93 2.46 3.01
CA THR A 97 23.14 2.28 2.22
C THR A 97 23.15 3.19 0.99
N ASP A 98 24.29 3.27 0.31
CA ASP A 98 24.47 4.17 -0.82
C ASP A 98 24.21 3.52 -2.18
N THR A 99 24.33 2.19 -2.30
CA THR A 99 24.18 1.46 -3.58
C THR A 99 22.95 0.57 -3.59
N VAL A 100 22.46 0.24 -4.79
CA VAL A 100 21.29 -0.61 -4.96
C VAL A 100 21.50 -1.99 -4.34
N GLU A 101 22.61 -2.66 -4.64
CA GLU A 101 22.88 -4.02 -4.15
C GLU A 101 22.98 -4.06 -2.62
N ASP A 102 23.72 -3.12 -2.03
CA ASP A 102 23.87 -3.05 -0.57
C ASP A 102 22.53 -2.81 0.13
N GLU A 103 21.69 -1.94 -0.44
CA GLU A 103 20.36 -1.66 0.10
C GLU A 103 19.44 -2.89 0.06
N LEU A 104 19.48 -3.64 -1.05
CA LEU A 104 18.72 -4.88 -1.17
C LEU A 104 19.20 -5.96 -0.18
N ALA A 105 20.48 -5.98 0.18
CA ALA A 105 21.06 -6.93 1.10
C ALA A 105 20.82 -6.57 2.58
N TYR A 106 20.75 -5.28 2.89
CA TYR A 106 20.78 -4.75 4.26
C TYR A 106 19.73 -5.36 5.20
N GLY A 107 18.47 -5.48 4.76
CA GLY A 107 17.40 -6.06 5.58
C GLY A 107 17.67 -7.52 5.95
N MET A 108 18.25 -8.30 5.04
CA MET A 108 18.60 -9.70 5.27
C MET A 108 19.82 -9.84 6.18
N GLU A 109 20.81 -8.95 6.07
CA GLU A 109 21.96 -8.89 6.98
C GLU A 109 21.49 -8.64 8.42
N SER A 110 20.58 -7.68 8.59
CA SER A 110 19.99 -7.35 9.89
C SER A 110 19.23 -8.51 10.52
N LEU A 111 18.67 -9.40 9.69
CA LEU A 111 17.99 -10.64 10.13
C LEU A 111 18.94 -11.81 10.28
N GLY A 112 20.23 -11.69 9.95
CA GLY A 112 21.25 -12.71 10.09
C GLY A 112 21.11 -13.88 9.10
N LEU A 113 20.61 -13.62 7.88
CA LEU A 113 20.49 -14.64 6.85
C LEU A 113 21.88 -15.10 6.35
N ALA A 114 21.97 -16.35 5.90
CA ALA A 114 23.20 -16.91 5.35
C ALA A 114 23.60 -16.21 4.02
N PRO A 115 24.89 -15.95 3.75
CA PRO A 115 25.35 -15.23 2.57
C PRO A 115 24.87 -15.81 1.23
N GLU A 116 24.77 -17.11 1.11
CA GLU A 116 24.27 -17.77 -0.12
C GLU A 116 22.79 -17.47 -0.36
N VAL A 117 22.00 -17.42 0.72
CA VAL A 117 20.56 -17.06 0.66
C VAL A 117 20.41 -15.61 0.26
N MET A 118 21.19 -14.71 0.87
CA MET A 118 21.16 -13.28 0.57
C MET A 118 21.49 -13.03 -0.90
N ARG A 119 22.61 -13.59 -1.40
CA ARG A 119 23.01 -13.44 -2.80
C ARG A 119 21.91 -13.86 -3.76
N ARG A 120 21.32 -15.04 -3.57
CA ARG A 120 20.24 -15.53 -4.41
C ARG A 120 19.04 -14.61 -4.39
N ARG A 121 18.60 -14.16 -3.21
CA ARG A 121 17.42 -13.28 -3.10
C ARG A 121 17.65 -11.89 -3.67
N VAL A 122 18.88 -11.35 -3.59
CA VAL A 122 19.25 -10.10 -4.25
C VAL A 122 19.15 -10.25 -5.76
N GLU A 123 19.70 -11.33 -6.35
CA GLU A 123 19.58 -11.59 -7.80
C GLU A 123 18.11 -11.70 -8.23
N GLU A 124 17.32 -12.52 -7.53
CA GLU A 124 15.89 -12.70 -7.80
C GLU A 124 15.14 -11.36 -7.75
N THR A 125 15.46 -10.50 -6.78
CA THR A 125 14.83 -9.19 -6.61
C THR A 125 15.27 -8.19 -7.68
N LEU A 126 16.56 -8.16 -8.03
CA LEU A 126 17.07 -7.33 -9.12
C LEU A 126 16.36 -7.64 -10.45
N ASP A 127 16.18 -8.93 -10.74
CA ASP A 127 15.49 -9.38 -11.95
C ASP A 127 13.99 -9.05 -11.91
N LEU A 128 13.33 -9.35 -10.80
CA LEU A 128 11.90 -9.11 -10.60
C LEU A 128 11.53 -7.63 -10.78
N LEU A 129 12.37 -6.73 -10.25
CA LEU A 129 12.13 -5.29 -10.24
C LEU A 129 12.75 -4.55 -11.44
N GLY A 130 13.47 -5.27 -12.32
CA GLY A 130 14.19 -4.67 -13.46
C GLY A 130 15.31 -3.72 -13.02
N LEU A 131 16.04 -4.08 -11.96
CA LEU A 131 17.12 -3.29 -11.36
C LEU A 131 18.52 -3.85 -11.67
N ALA A 132 18.64 -4.97 -12.39
CA ALA A 132 19.92 -5.67 -12.62
C ALA A 132 21.00 -4.76 -13.23
N ALA A 133 20.65 -3.90 -14.18
CA ALA A 133 21.56 -2.94 -14.81
C ALA A 133 21.95 -1.75 -13.89
N LEU A 134 21.32 -1.63 -12.74
CA LEU A 134 21.49 -0.55 -11.77
C LEU A 134 22.18 -1.01 -10.49
N ARG A 135 22.55 -2.28 -10.40
CA ARG A 135 23.10 -2.95 -9.22
C ARG A 135 24.13 -2.12 -8.46
N ASP A 136 25.17 -1.67 -9.15
CA ASP A 136 26.31 -0.95 -8.55
C ASP A 136 26.10 0.57 -8.52
N ARG A 137 24.92 1.05 -8.91
CA ARG A 137 24.67 2.49 -8.99
C ARG A 137 24.37 3.09 -7.63
N PRO A 138 24.89 4.32 -7.36
CA PRO A 138 24.46 5.10 -6.21
C PRO A 138 22.97 5.42 -6.30
N ILE A 139 22.21 5.14 -5.23
CA ILE A 139 20.76 5.33 -5.18
C ILE A 139 20.38 6.79 -5.45
N ALA A 140 21.16 7.75 -4.99
CA ALA A 140 20.93 9.17 -5.21
C ALA A 140 20.96 9.60 -6.70
N THR A 141 21.54 8.77 -7.59
CA THR A 141 21.60 9.02 -9.04
C THR A 141 20.44 8.43 -9.84
N LEU A 142 19.55 7.72 -9.17
CA LEU A 142 18.42 7.04 -9.78
C LEU A 142 17.22 7.99 -9.98
N SER A 143 16.35 7.66 -10.95
CA SER A 143 15.05 8.33 -11.07
C SER A 143 14.13 7.96 -9.90
N GLY A 144 13.11 8.79 -9.62
CA GLY A 144 12.15 8.52 -8.55
C GLY A 144 11.50 7.14 -8.65
N GLY A 145 11.13 6.69 -9.85
CA GLY A 145 10.57 5.36 -10.07
C GLY A 145 11.57 4.23 -9.82
N GLN A 146 12.85 4.45 -10.16
CA GLN A 146 13.92 3.49 -9.83
C GLN A 146 14.15 3.43 -8.33
N GLN A 147 14.21 4.58 -7.65
CA GLN A 147 14.33 4.66 -6.19
C GLN A 147 13.16 3.95 -5.49
N GLN A 148 11.93 4.16 -5.97
CA GLN A 148 10.76 3.48 -5.43
C GLN A 148 10.85 1.96 -5.58
N ARG A 149 11.34 1.47 -6.73
CA ARG A 149 11.55 0.03 -6.92
C ARG A 149 12.67 -0.51 -6.02
N VAL A 150 13.72 0.24 -5.78
CA VAL A 150 14.76 -0.13 -4.80
C VAL A 150 14.17 -0.21 -3.39
N ALA A 151 13.36 0.77 -2.97
CA ALA A 151 12.69 0.76 -1.67
C ALA A 151 11.75 -0.42 -1.49
N ILE A 152 10.97 -0.78 -2.53
CA ILE A 152 10.15 -1.99 -2.51
C ILE A 152 11.06 -3.23 -2.44
N GLY A 153 12.14 -3.27 -3.20
CA GLY A 153 13.09 -4.37 -3.22
C GLY A 153 13.76 -4.60 -1.87
N SER A 154 14.20 -3.55 -1.18
CA SER A 154 14.88 -3.67 0.10
C SER A 154 14.02 -4.31 1.19
N VAL A 155 12.71 -4.06 1.16
CA VAL A 155 11.75 -4.69 2.09
C VAL A 155 11.21 -6.03 1.59
N LEU A 156 11.40 -6.36 0.31
CA LEU A 156 10.95 -7.61 -0.30
C LEU A 156 11.96 -8.75 -0.16
N THR A 157 13.27 -8.45 -0.18
CA THR A 157 14.34 -9.45 -0.09
C THR A 157 14.28 -10.37 1.13
N PRO A 158 13.79 -9.93 2.34
CA PRO A 158 13.52 -10.84 3.45
C PRO A 158 12.38 -11.83 3.21
N HIS A 159 11.61 -11.69 2.12
CA HIS A 159 10.39 -12.44 1.80
C HIS A 159 9.28 -12.24 2.84
N PRO A 160 8.87 -11.01 3.10
CA PRO A 160 7.77 -10.74 4.00
C PRO A 160 6.45 -11.30 3.43
N LYS A 161 5.52 -11.62 4.32
CA LYS A 161 4.17 -12.05 3.92
C LYS A 161 3.27 -10.88 3.57
N VAL A 162 3.57 -9.71 4.13
CA VAL A 162 2.78 -8.49 3.99
C VAL A 162 3.67 -7.34 3.58
N LEU A 163 3.21 -6.56 2.59
CA LEU A 163 3.76 -5.25 2.23
C LEU A 163 2.77 -4.15 2.63
N VAL A 164 3.28 -3.16 3.35
CA VAL A 164 2.56 -1.95 3.73
C VAL A 164 3.15 -0.78 2.98
N LEU A 165 2.34 -0.10 2.14
CA LEU A 165 2.82 0.93 1.24
C LEU A 165 2.01 2.23 1.46
N ASP A 166 2.70 3.31 1.83
CA ASP A 166 2.07 4.61 2.00
C ASP A 166 2.40 5.51 0.80
N GLU A 167 1.44 5.69 -0.09
CA GLU A 167 1.50 6.50 -1.31
C GLU A 167 2.69 6.15 -2.25
N PRO A 168 2.88 4.88 -2.62
CA PRO A 168 4.07 4.45 -3.36
C PRO A 168 4.17 5.03 -4.77
N THR A 169 3.10 5.66 -5.30
CA THR A 169 3.12 6.25 -6.65
C THR A 169 2.93 7.77 -6.67
N SER A 170 2.81 8.42 -5.51
CA SER A 170 2.41 9.82 -5.40
C SER A 170 3.41 10.80 -6.06
N ALA A 171 4.71 10.54 -5.91
CA ALA A 171 5.79 11.37 -6.43
C ALA A 171 6.27 10.97 -7.84
N LEU A 172 5.63 9.96 -8.46
CA LEU A 172 6.05 9.40 -9.73
C LEU A 172 5.30 9.99 -10.92
N ASP A 173 5.97 10.09 -12.06
CA ASP A 173 5.30 10.32 -13.33
C ASP A 173 4.40 9.10 -13.70
N PRO A 174 3.47 9.24 -14.65
CA PRO A 174 2.52 8.17 -14.97
C PRO A 174 3.17 6.86 -15.40
N ALA A 175 4.26 6.91 -16.18
CA ALA A 175 4.92 5.69 -16.67
C ALA A 175 5.63 4.95 -15.53
N ALA A 176 6.38 5.68 -14.68
CA ALA A 176 7.02 5.09 -13.51
C ALA A 176 6.02 4.52 -12.51
N ALA A 177 4.86 5.18 -12.32
CA ALA A 177 3.80 4.68 -11.47
C ALA A 177 3.21 3.35 -12.00
N GLU A 178 2.98 3.23 -13.32
CA GLU A 178 2.51 1.99 -13.93
C GLU A 178 3.52 0.85 -13.78
N GLU A 179 4.82 1.12 -13.90
CA GLU A 179 5.88 0.13 -13.65
C GLU A 179 5.83 -0.40 -12.21
N VAL A 180 5.72 0.49 -11.22
CA VAL A 180 5.60 0.09 -9.80
C VAL A 180 4.33 -0.73 -9.56
N LEU A 181 3.18 -0.30 -10.10
CA LEU A 181 1.93 -1.04 -9.94
C LEU A 181 1.97 -2.41 -10.60
N ALA A 182 2.60 -2.54 -11.77
CA ALA A 182 2.81 -3.84 -12.43
C ALA A 182 3.67 -4.78 -11.59
N VAL A 183 4.67 -4.26 -10.88
CA VAL A 183 5.44 -5.03 -9.91
C VAL A 183 4.56 -5.50 -8.77
N LEU A 184 3.78 -4.61 -8.15
CA LEU A 184 2.90 -4.97 -7.02
C LEU A 184 1.89 -6.04 -7.44
N GLN A 185 1.32 -5.96 -8.64
CA GLN A 185 0.43 -7.00 -9.15
C GLN A 185 1.14 -8.36 -9.28
N ARG A 186 2.36 -8.40 -9.79
CA ARG A 186 3.14 -9.65 -9.84
C ARG A 186 3.41 -10.21 -8.45
N LEU A 187 3.73 -9.36 -7.46
CA LEU A 187 3.93 -9.80 -6.08
C LEU A 187 2.68 -10.45 -5.48
N VAL A 188 1.52 -9.90 -5.76
CA VAL A 188 0.23 -10.43 -5.30
C VAL A 188 -0.13 -11.72 -6.05
N HIS A 189 -0.17 -11.67 -7.39
CA HIS A 189 -0.70 -12.77 -8.20
C HIS A 189 0.26 -13.95 -8.33
N ASP A 190 1.57 -13.68 -8.44
CA ASP A 190 2.56 -14.74 -8.70
C ASP A 190 3.20 -15.26 -7.41
N LEU A 191 3.39 -14.40 -6.41
CA LEU A 191 4.08 -14.74 -5.15
C LEU A 191 3.12 -14.85 -3.95
N GLY A 192 1.85 -14.49 -4.09
CA GLY A 192 0.87 -14.54 -3.01
C GLY A 192 1.14 -13.54 -1.88
N THR A 193 1.91 -12.49 -2.14
CA THR A 193 2.20 -11.45 -1.15
C THR A 193 0.92 -10.64 -0.87
N THR A 194 0.61 -10.42 0.40
CA THR A 194 -0.50 -9.55 0.79
C THR A 194 -0.04 -8.09 0.77
N VAL A 195 -0.80 -7.21 0.13
CA VAL A 195 -0.46 -5.78 0.03
C VAL A 195 -1.58 -4.94 0.64
N LEU A 196 -1.24 -4.09 1.61
CA LEU A 196 -2.10 -3.02 2.10
C LEU A 196 -1.48 -1.68 1.70
N MET A 197 -2.17 -0.92 0.88
CA MET A 197 -1.64 0.30 0.27
C MET A 197 -2.60 1.47 0.44
N ALA A 198 -2.09 2.65 0.83
CA ALA A 198 -2.82 3.91 0.74
C ALA A 198 -2.36 4.69 -0.50
N GLU A 199 -3.30 5.34 -1.19
CA GLU A 199 -3.03 6.21 -2.33
C GLU A 199 -4.02 7.36 -2.42
N HIS A 200 -3.54 8.50 -2.94
CA HIS A 200 -4.38 9.67 -3.22
C HIS A 200 -4.87 9.72 -4.66
N ARG A 201 -4.04 9.28 -5.62
CA ARG A 201 -4.39 9.28 -7.05
C ARG A 201 -5.11 8.00 -7.42
N LEU A 202 -6.38 7.91 -7.00
CA LEU A 202 -7.21 6.70 -7.11
C LEU A 202 -7.40 6.26 -8.58
N GLU A 203 -7.36 7.19 -9.53
CA GLU A 203 -7.46 6.91 -10.97
C GLU A 203 -6.37 5.95 -11.49
N ARG A 204 -5.24 5.86 -10.77
CA ARG A 204 -4.13 4.97 -11.13
C ARG A 204 -4.28 3.58 -10.56
N VAL A 205 -4.86 3.44 -9.38
CA VAL A 205 -4.71 2.25 -8.54
C VAL A 205 -6.00 1.48 -8.30
N VAL A 206 -7.17 2.14 -8.28
CA VAL A 206 -8.43 1.52 -7.86
C VAL A 206 -8.81 0.29 -8.69
N GLN A 207 -8.41 0.27 -9.96
CA GLN A 207 -8.67 -0.84 -10.88
C GLN A 207 -7.85 -2.11 -10.56
N TYR A 208 -6.79 -1.98 -9.78
CA TYR A 208 -5.86 -3.07 -9.44
C TYR A 208 -6.14 -3.68 -8.06
N ALA A 209 -6.98 -3.03 -7.26
CA ALA A 209 -7.32 -3.51 -5.93
C ALA A 209 -8.34 -4.64 -5.99
N ASP A 210 -8.11 -5.68 -5.19
CA ASP A 210 -9.07 -6.76 -4.97
C ASP A 210 -10.20 -6.26 -4.06
N GLN A 211 -9.84 -5.50 -3.02
CA GLN A 211 -10.78 -4.87 -2.10
C GLN A 211 -10.36 -3.44 -1.76
N VAL A 212 -11.31 -2.65 -1.29
CA VAL A 212 -11.09 -1.28 -0.81
C VAL A 212 -11.61 -1.16 0.61
N VAL A 213 -10.76 -0.61 1.49
CA VAL A 213 -11.13 -0.15 2.83
C VAL A 213 -11.30 1.37 2.77
N LEU A 214 -12.51 1.84 3.00
CA LEU A 214 -12.82 3.27 3.08
C LEU A 214 -12.83 3.73 4.53
N LEU A 215 -12.06 4.77 4.82
CA LEU A 215 -12.19 5.60 6.02
C LEU A 215 -12.96 6.88 5.63
N PRO A 216 -14.28 6.97 5.85
CA PRO A 216 -15.09 8.04 5.27
C PRO A 216 -14.88 9.39 5.95
N ALA A 217 -14.57 9.40 7.24
CA ALA A 217 -14.32 10.58 8.06
C ALA A 217 -13.49 10.20 9.31
N PRO A 218 -12.85 11.15 9.99
CA PRO A 218 -12.18 10.91 11.26
C PRO A 218 -13.13 10.26 12.29
N GLY A 219 -12.69 9.19 12.94
CA GLY A 219 -13.47 8.46 13.94
C GLY A 219 -14.68 7.67 13.43
N ALA A 220 -14.97 7.69 12.14
CA ALA A 220 -16.02 6.88 11.55
C ALA A 220 -15.55 5.44 11.32
N ALA A 221 -16.49 4.49 11.46
CA ALA A 221 -16.20 3.09 11.19
C ALA A 221 -15.78 2.87 9.72
N PRO A 222 -14.77 2.03 9.44
CA PRO A 222 -14.36 1.72 8.08
C PRO A 222 -15.41 0.91 7.34
N MET A 223 -15.41 1.01 6.02
CA MET A 223 -16.23 0.20 5.12
C MET A 223 -15.30 -0.63 4.23
N LEU A 224 -15.52 -1.92 4.16
CA LEU A 224 -14.75 -2.85 3.32
C LEU A 224 -15.65 -3.40 2.22
N GLY A 225 -15.14 -3.51 1.00
CA GLY A 225 -15.89 -4.11 -0.10
C GLY A 225 -15.19 -4.06 -1.44
N ALA A 226 -15.89 -4.53 -2.47
CA ALA A 226 -15.39 -4.47 -3.84
C ALA A 226 -15.17 -3.01 -4.30
N PRO A 227 -14.15 -2.75 -5.13
CA PRO A 227 -13.80 -1.38 -5.51
C PRO A 227 -14.98 -0.57 -6.09
N ALA A 228 -15.79 -1.15 -6.96
CA ALA A 228 -16.93 -0.45 -7.55
C ALA A 228 -18.01 -0.07 -6.52
N ASP A 229 -18.26 -0.94 -5.54
CA ASP A 229 -19.25 -0.73 -4.50
C ASP A 229 -18.80 0.36 -3.52
N ILE A 230 -17.56 0.30 -3.09
CA ILE A 230 -16.99 1.32 -2.21
C ILE A 230 -16.88 2.66 -2.93
N MET A 231 -16.49 2.69 -4.21
CA MET A 231 -16.47 3.91 -5.00
C MET A 231 -17.87 4.51 -5.21
N ALA A 232 -18.94 3.76 -5.01
CA ALA A 232 -20.32 4.30 -5.05
C ALA A 232 -20.63 5.23 -3.87
N VAL A 233 -20.02 4.97 -2.70
CA VAL A 233 -20.28 5.71 -1.45
C VAL A 233 -19.12 6.57 -0.97
N SER A 234 -17.93 6.38 -1.52
CA SER A 234 -16.72 7.09 -1.12
C SER A 234 -16.83 8.61 -1.36
N PRO A 235 -16.42 9.45 -0.40
CA PRO A 235 -16.32 10.90 -0.61
C PRO A 235 -15.17 11.29 -1.55
N VAL A 236 -14.18 10.39 -1.74
CA VAL A 236 -13.05 10.56 -2.64
C VAL A 236 -13.12 9.49 -3.74
N TYR A 237 -13.06 9.91 -4.99
CA TYR A 237 -13.21 9.00 -6.13
C TYR A 237 -12.55 9.59 -7.39
N PRO A 238 -12.11 8.73 -8.35
CA PRO A 238 -11.53 9.21 -9.59
C PRO A 238 -12.58 9.81 -10.54
N PRO A 239 -12.15 10.66 -11.50
CA PRO A 239 -13.06 11.31 -12.46
C PRO A 239 -13.94 10.34 -13.26
N VAL A 240 -13.45 9.15 -13.57
CA VAL A 240 -14.19 8.11 -14.28
C VAL A 240 -15.39 7.61 -13.47
N VAL A 241 -15.23 7.50 -12.15
CA VAL A 241 -16.31 7.15 -11.22
C VAL A 241 -17.31 8.30 -11.11
N ALA A 242 -16.84 9.56 -11.06
CA ALA A 242 -17.72 10.73 -11.09
C ALA A 242 -18.65 10.72 -12.30
N LEU A 243 -18.11 10.44 -13.49
CA LEU A 243 -18.90 10.28 -14.71
C LEU A 243 -19.92 9.14 -14.58
N GLY A 244 -19.50 7.98 -14.04
CA GLY A 244 -20.37 6.83 -13.82
C GLY A 244 -21.54 7.15 -12.90
N ARG A 245 -21.29 7.89 -11.79
CA ARG A 245 -22.34 8.35 -10.86
C ARG A 245 -23.32 9.32 -11.54
N LEU A 246 -22.81 10.29 -12.30
CA LEU A 246 -23.65 11.25 -13.04
C LEU A 246 -24.50 10.57 -14.14
N ALA A 247 -24.04 9.48 -14.69
CA ALA A 247 -24.73 8.73 -15.74
C ALA A 247 -25.57 7.57 -15.21
N ASP A 248 -25.66 7.39 -13.88
CA ASP A 248 -26.36 6.29 -13.20
C ASP A 248 -25.93 4.89 -13.69
N TRP A 249 -24.63 4.72 -13.94
CA TRP A 249 -24.10 3.45 -14.41
C TRP A 249 -23.88 2.45 -13.24
N THR A 250 -24.37 1.24 -13.41
CA THR A 250 -24.15 0.13 -12.46
C THR A 250 -23.63 -1.10 -13.21
N PRO A 251 -22.51 -1.72 -12.76
CA PRO A 251 -21.58 -1.25 -11.74
C PRO A 251 -20.82 0.00 -12.21
N LEU A 252 -20.23 0.77 -11.29
CA LEU A 252 -19.44 1.94 -11.66
C LEU A 252 -18.20 1.56 -12.48
N PRO A 253 -17.80 2.36 -13.50
CA PRO A 253 -16.56 2.12 -14.22
C PRO A 253 -15.37 2.50 -13.34
N LEU A 254 -14.36 1.65 -13.29
CA LEU A 254 -13.11 1.92 -12.60
C LEU A 254 -12.01 2.39 -13.56
N THR A 255 -12.21 2.18 -14.86
CA THR A 255 -11.26 2.55 -15.92
C THR A 255 -11.89 3.42 -17.00
N VAL A 256 -11.06 4.22 -17.67
CA VAL A 256 -11.49 4.97 -18.87
C VAL A 256 -12.01 4.03 -19.97
N ARG A 257 -11.44 2.84 -20.08
CA ARG A 257 -11.88 1.82 -21.03
C ARG A 257 -13.34 1.40 -20.77
N ASP A 258 -13.67 1.14 -19.50
CA ASP A 258 -15.02 0.71 -19.11
C ASP A 258 -16.03 1.85 -19.32
N ALA A 259 -15.67 3.08 -18.97
CA ALA A 259 -16.49 4.25 -19.22
C ALA A 259 -16.73 4.46 -20.73
N ARG A 260 -15.72 4.31 -21.58
CA ARG A 260 -15.86 4.42 -23.05
C ARG A 260 -16.84 3.40 -23.61
N ARG A 261 -16.83 2.15 -23.12
CA ARG A 261 -17.76 1.10 -23.56
C ARG A 261 -19.22 1.44 -23.25
N ARG A 262 -19.46 2.15 -22.13
CA ARG A 262 -20.80 2.54 -21.67
C ARG A 262 -21.25 3.89 -22.20
N ALA A 263 -20.36 4.68 -22.79
CA ALA A 263 -20.63 6.06 -23.20
C ALA A 263 -21.51 6.18 -24.45
N ALA A 264 -21.69 5.12 -25.26
CA ALA A 264 -22.46 5.21 -26.51
C ALA A 264 -23.90 5.72 -26.29
N PRO A 265 -24.75 5.13 -25.41
CA PRO A 265 -26.10 5.62 -25.18
C PRO A 265 -26.14 7.05 -24.61
N LEU A 266 -25.11 7.45 -23.85
CA LEU A 266 -25.01 8.80 -23.32
C LEU A 266 -24.72 9.82 -24.41
N ARG A 267 -23.81 9.50 -25.34
CA ARG A 267 -23.51 10.33 -26.50
C ARG A 267 -24.73 10.55 -27.40
N ASP A 268 -25.50 9.49 -27.64
CA ASP A 268 -26.72 9.56 -28.45
C ASP A 268 -27.76 10.49 -27.80
N ARG A 269 -27.93 10.45 -26.47
CA ARG A 269 -28.81 11.36 -25.75
C ARG A 269 -28.34 12.80 -25.74
N LEU A 270 -27.04 13.06 -25.76
CA LEU A 270 -26.47 14.41 -25.77
C LEU A 270 -26.37 15.01 -27.18
N ALA A 271 -26.51 14.20 -28.22
CA ALA A 271 -26.50 14.63 -29.61
C ALA A 271 -27.90 15.05 -30.11
N THR A 272 -28.96 14.77 -29.34
CA THR A 272 -30.35 15.19 -29.59
C THR A 272 -30.67 16.43 -28.76
#